data_bc87401f8f7edb6ea4f022da1a187938
#
_entry.id   bc87401f8f7edb6ea4f022da1a187938
#
_cell.length_a   1.000
_cell.length_b   1.000
_cell.length_c   1.000
_cell.angle_alpha   90.00
_cell.angle_beta   90.00
_cell.angle_gamma   90.00
#
_symmetry.space_group_name_H-M   'P 1'
#
loop_
_entity.id
_entity.type
_entity.pdbx_description
1 polymer ?
#
loop_
_entity_poly.entity_id
_entity_poly.type
_entity_poly.pdbx_seq_one_letter_code
_entity_poly.pdbx_strand_id
1 'polypeptide(L)' 'MLWIYERNNQKLHVETRFDATNKEYLLIIRALDGTEQIERFPDAPSFQARITSLERQLEAEHWETHSAVALHDGWTL' A
#
# COMPACT_ATOMS: atom_id res chain seq x y z
N MET A 1 6.68 -2.62 2.83
CA MET A 1 5.58 -3.33 3.49
C MET A 1 4.49 -3.60 2.47
N LEU A 2 3.83 -4.72 2.58
CA LEU A 2 2.80 -5.12 1.62
C LEU A 2 1.52 -5.49 2.35
N TRP A 3 0.41 -4.92 1.90
CA TRP A 3 -0.92 -5.29 2.38
C TRP A 3 -1.70 -5.87 1.22
N ILE A 4 -2.53 -6.86 1.50
CA ILE A 4 -3.41 -7.45 0.50
C ILE A 4 -4.85 -7.20 0.95
N TYR A 5 -5.61 -6.59 0.09
CA TYR A 5 -7.02 -6.31 0.34
C TYR A 5 -7.88 -7.18 -0.58
N GLU A 6 -9.02 -7.62 -0.11
CA GLU A 6 -9.94 -8.42 -0.91
C GLU A 6 -11.35 -7.88 -0.82
N ARG A 7 -12.06 -7.98 -1.92
CA ARG A 7 -13.48 -7.62 -1.99
C ARG A 7 -14.11 -8.33 -3.20
N ASN A 8 -15.14 -9.15 -2.94
CA ASN A 8 -15.91 -9.80 -4.03
C ASN A 8 -15.01 -10.49 -5.06
N ASN A 9 -14.07 -11.30 -4.61
CA ASN A 9 -13.15 -12.04 -5.46
C ASN A 9 -12.12 -11.14 -6.17
N GLN A 10 -12.05 -9.89 -5.81
CA GLN A 10 -11.03 -8.99 -6.30
C GLN A 10 -9.93 -8.86 -5.28
N LYS A 11 -8.70 -8.67 -5.74
CA LYS A 11 -7.57 -8.45 -4.86
C LYS A 11 -6.85 -7.16 -5.23
N LEU A 12 -6.38 -6.48 -4.22
CA LEU A 12 -5.61 -5.27 -4.39
C LEU A 12 -4.36 -5.38 -3.55
N HIS A 13 -3.21 -5.21 -4.18
CA HIS A 13 -1.94 -5.23 -3.47
C HIS A 13 -1.48 -3.80 -3.27
N VAL A 14 -1.19 -3.45 -2.04
CA VAL A 14 -0.69 -2.12 -1.69
C VAL A 14 0.68 -2.30 -1.08
N GLU A 15 1.68 -1.74 -1.71
CA GLU A 15 3.06 -1.89 -1.26
C GLU A 15 3.68 -0.52 -0.99
N THR A 16 4.50 -0.44 0.05
CA THR A 16 5.24 0.79 0.35
C THR A 16 6.72 0.48 0.32
N ARG A 17 7.50 1.42 -0.20
CA ARG A 17 8.95 1.30 -0.26
C ARG A 17 9.59 2.65 -0.02
N PHE A 18 10.86 2.62 0.31
CA PHE A 18 11.67 3.84 0.37
C PHE A 18 12.76 3.75 -0.70
N ASP A 19 12.80 4.75 -1.58
CA ASP A 19 13.82 4.83 -2.61
C ASP A 19 14.99 5.64 -2.05
N ALA A 20 16.03 4.95 -1.61
CA ALA A 20 17.19 5.60 -0.99
C ALA A 20 17.97 6.46 -1.97
N THR A 21 17.93 6.13 -3.25
CA THR A 21 18.66 6.90 -4.26
C THR A 21 18.07 8.29 -4.42
N ASN A 22 16.76 8.38 -4.51
CA ASN A 22 16.06 9.65 -4.67
C ASN A 22 15.53 10.19 -3.35
N LYS A 23 15.66 9.44 -2.27
CA LYS A 23 15.16 9.81 -0.96
C LYS A 23 13.68 10.11 -1.00
N GLU A 24 12.94 9.22 -1.64
CA GLU A 24 11.50 9.36 -1.78
C GLU A 24 10.78 8.13 -1.24
N TYR A 25 9.56 8.34 -0.76
CA TYR A 25 8.69 7.23 -0.37
C TYR A 25 7.81 6.87 -1.56
N LEU A 26 7.60 5.58 -1.76
CA LEU A 26 6.78 5.09 -2.85
C LEU A 26 5.56 4.36 -2.31
N LEU A 27 4.42 4.62 -2.93
CA LEU A 27 3.19 3.88 -2.70
C LEU A 27 2.84 3.20 -4.01
N ILE A 28 2.75 1.89 -4.00
CA ILE A 28 2.47 1.11 -5.20
C ILE A 28 1.16 0.37 -4.99
N ILE A 29 0.20 0.60 -5.86
CA ILE A 29 -1.11 -0.04 -5.80
C ILE A 29 -1.25 -0.88 -7.06
N ARG A 30 -1.48 -2.19 -6.89
CA ARG A 30 -1.56 -3.10 -8.02
C ARG A 30 -2.85 -3.90 -7.95
N ALA A 31 -3.65 -3.83 -8.99
CA ALA A 31 -4.91 -4.54 -9.06
C ALA A 31 -4.73 -5.90 -9.73
N LEU A 32 -5.72 -6.77 -9.57
CA LEU A 32 -5.67 -8.11 -10.12
C LEU A 32 -5.63 -8.11 -11.65
N ASP A 33 -6.19 -7.10 -12.27
CA ASP A 33 -6.21 -7.00 -13.72
C ASP A 33 -4.87 -6.54 -14.31
N GLY A 34 -3.86 -6.35 -13.45
CA GLY A 34 -2.54 -5.93 -13.90
C GLY A 34 -2.32 -4.43 -13.86
N THR A 35 -3.33 -3.65 -13.55
CA THR A 35 -3.18 -2.20 -13.43
C THR A 35 -2.28 -1.89 -12.26
N GLU A 36 -1.33 -1.00 -12.46
CA GLU A 36 -0.41 -0.59 -11.41
C GLU A 36 -0.35 0.92 -11.34
N GLN A 37 -0.40 1.44 -10.14
CA GLN A 37 -0.29 2.88 -9.90
C GLN A 37 0.84 3.11 -8.91
N ILE A 38 1.73 4.02 -9.22
CA ILE A 38 2.87 4.35 -8.37
C ILE A 38 2.80 5.83 -8.03
N GLU A 39 2.85 6.14 -6.75
CA GLU A 39 2.87 7.51 -6.26
C GLU A 39 4.17 7.74 -5.51
N ARG A 40 4.78 8.90 -5.68
CA ARG A 40 6.05 9.27 -5.06
C ARG A 40 5.84 10.44 -4.13
N PHE A 41 6.50 10.40 -2.97
CA PHE A 41 6.36 11.43 -1.95
C PHE A 41 7.74 11.85 -1.45
N PRO A 42 8.01 13.15 -1.41
CA PRO A 42 9.34 13.62 -1.00
C PRO A 42 9.58 13.59 0.50
N ASP A 43 8.54 13.44 1.29
CA ASP A 43 8.68 13.48 2.74
C ASP A 43 7.72 12.50 3.42
N ALA A 44 8.04 12.17 4.65
CA ALA A 44 7.24 11.22 5.42
C ALA A 44 5.84 11.74 5.75
N PRO A 45 5.64 13.00 6.13
CA PRO A 45 4.28 13.47 6.44
C PRO A 45 3.31 13.34 5.29
N SER A 46 3.72 13.71 4.07
CA SER A 46 2.87 13.59 2.89
C SER A 46 2.54 12.13 2.60
N PHE A 47 3.54 11.27 2.73
CA PHE A 47 3.38 9.85 2.53
C PHE A 47 2.40 9.26 3.54
N GLN A 48 2.57 9.58 4.81
CA GLN A 48 1.69 9.11 5.87
C GLN A 48 0.25 9.58 5.66
N ALA A 49 0.07 10.82 5.26
CA ALA A 49 -1.26 11.36 5.00
C ALA A 49 -1.95 10.59 3.88
N ARG A 50 -1.20 10.24 2.84
CA ARG A 50 -1.75 9.46 1.73
C ARG A 50 -2.13 8.05 2.15
N ILE A 51 -1.28 7.40 2.94
CA ILE A 51 -1.56 6.06 3.46
C ILE A 51 -2.85 6.08 4.27
N THR A 52 -3.00 7.04 5.17
CA THR A 52 -4.20 7.15 6.00
C THR A 52 -5.44 7.37 5.13
N SER A 53 -5.34 8.23 4.13
CA SER A 53 -6.43 8.49 3.22
C SER A 53 -6.83 7.25 2.43
N LEU A 54 -5.84 6.50 1.94
CA LEU A 54 -6.08 5.27 1.21
C LEU A 54 -6.78 4.23 2.08
N GLU A 55 -6.30 4.06 3.31
CA GLU A 55 -6.92 3.11 4.23
C GLU A 55 -8.38 3.43 4.48
N ARG A 56 -8.69 4.72 4.68
CA ARG A 56 -10.07 5.15 4.88
C ARG A 56 -10.93 4.90 3.64
N GLN A 57 -10.37 5.15 2.46
CA GLN A 57 -11.09 4.93 1.22
C GLN A 57 -11.41 3.45 1.03
N LEU A 58 -10.43 2.58 1.24
CA LEU A 58 -10.61 1.14 1.09
C LEU A 58 -11.63 0.61 2.10
N GLU A 59 -11.56 1.10 3.33
CA GLU A 59 -12.52 0.71 4.34
C GLU A 59 -13.93 1.14 3.97
N ALA A 60 -14.07 2.36 3.47
CA ALA A 60 -15.38 2.86 3.03
C ALA A 60 -15.92 2.07 1.85
N GLU A 61 -15.06 1.49 1.03
CA GLU A 61 -15.44 0.67 -0.11
C GLU A 61 -15.59 -0.80 0.27
N HIS A 62 -15.52 -1.11 1.55
CA HIS A 62 -15.72 -2.48 2.06
C HIS A 62 -14.64 -3.47 1.65
N TRP A 63 -13.43 -3.00 1.45
CA TRP A 63 -12.30 -3.90 1.24
C TRP A 63 -11.87 -4.47 2.57
N GLU A 64 -11.55 -5.75 2.59
CA GLU A 64 -11.06 -6.41 3.78
C GLU A 64 -9.54 -6.58 3.69
N THR A 65 -8.85 -6.27 4.77
CA THR A 65 -7.41 -6.38 4.82
C THR A 65 -7.02 -7.76 5.31
N HIS A 66 -6.18 -8.42 4.54
CA HIS A 66 -5.59 -9.68 4.97
C HIS A 66 -4.17 -9.39 5.45
N SER A 67 -4.02 -8.52 6.33
CA SER A 67 -2.78 -8.12 6.92
C SER A 67 -1.51 -8.46 6.16
N ALA A 68 -0.43 -7.89 6.51
CA ALA A 68 0.83 -8.05 5.82
C ALA A 68 1.58 -9.29 6.27
N VAL A 69 0.89 -10.38 6.43
CA VAL A 69 1.52 -11.58 6.97
C VAL A 69 2.69 -12.06 6.16
N ALA A 70 2.61 -11.88 4.89
CA ALA A 70 3.69 -12.33 4.03
C ALA A 70 4.99 -11.63 4.32
N LEU A 71 4.95 -10.60 5.08
CA LEU A 71 6.09 -9.76 5.31
C LEU A 71 6.66 -9.88 6.69
N HIS A 72 6.09 -10.71 7.48
CA HIS A 72 6.44 -10.74 8.86
C HIS A 72 7.88 -11.00 9.13
N ASP A 73 8.55 -11.76 8.33
CA ASP A 73 9.88 -12.19 8.63
C ASP A 73 10.82 -11.06 8.67
N GLY A 74 11.00 -10.23 8.62
CA GLY A 74 11.98 -9.24 8.69
C GLY A 74 11.36 -7.87 8.64
N TRP A 75 10.11 -7.88 8.71
CA TRP A 75 9.37 -6.65 8.57
C TRP A 75 8.86 -6.11 9.83
N THR A 76 9.10 -6.81 10.82
CA THR A 76 8.73 -6.28 12.07
C THR A 76 9.49 -5.04 12.24
N LEU A 77 9.06 -4.09 11.97
CA LEU A 77 9.78 -2.88 12.06
C LEU A 77 9.91 -2.35 13.44
#